data_4287a5a38a16f80abba66e319b564434
#
_entry.id   4287a5a38a16f80abba66e319b564434
#
_cell.length_a   1.000
_cell.length_b   1.000
_cell.length_c   1.000
_cell.angle_alpha   90.00
_cell.angle_beta   90.00
_cell.angle_gamma   90.00
#
_symmetry.space_group_name_H-M   'P 1'
#
loop_
_entity.id
_entity.type
_entity.pdbx_description
1 polymer ?
#
loop_
_entity_poly.entity_id
_entity_poly.type
_entity_poly.pdbx_seq_one_letter_code
_entity_poly.pdbx_strand_id
1 'polypeptide(L)'
;VINAAGAWAGKIAASAGIEIAMRPGKGTMIAVSQREVNTVINRCKMPADGDILVPAHTVAVMGTTDEQVPDPDHFAIESWEVQRMLEEGEKILPGFSELRMLRAWAGVRPLYQETKTDQSRDITRSFVLLDHEQRDRTPGMLTITSGKWTTYRKMAQAAADLACQTLDTQRECRTHLEELPAEDGRSKTGTFHSPPPTTRHHFLGQRLAHIESHHAQGQLICECELATRADIEQAILTGEAKTLDDIRRDVRLGMGPCQGGFCTLRAAGILHQHLVSSNQHSVEKINVALHDFLEERWKGVVPVLWGKQL
;
A
#
# COMPACT_ATOMS: atom_id res chain seq x y z
N VAL A 1 11.41 -5.61 24.01
CA VAL A 1 10.89 -4.72 22.95
C VAL A 1 11.32 -5.25 21.60
N ILE A 2 10.39 -5.30 20.63
CA ILE A 2 10.72 -5.65 19.23
C ILE A 2 10.49 -4.40 18.37
N ASN A 3 11.56 -3.85 17.86
CA ASN A 3 11.52 -2.74 16.91
C ASN A 3 11.33 -3.28 15.48
N ALA A 4 10.14 -3.14 14.94
CA ALA A 4 9.77 -3.51 13.57
C ALA A 4 9.28 -2.27 12.78
N ALA A 5 9.86 -1.10 13.05
CA ALA A 5 9.41 0.20 12.56
C ALA A 5 9.82 0.49 11.10
N GLY A 6 10.29 -0.48 10.34
CA GLY A 6 10.62 -0.31 8.92
C GLY A 6 11.67 0.78 8.69
N ALA A 7 11.38 1.76 7.85
CA ALA A 7 12.31 2.86 7.54
C ALA A 7 12.64 3.73 8.76
N TRP A 8 11.81 3.69 9.81
CA TRP A 8 12.01 4.42 11.07
C TRP A 8 12.75 3.60 12.13
N ALA A 9 13.20 2.39 11.83
CA ALA A 9 13.86 1.53 12.80
C ALA A 9 15.08 2.21 13.45
N GLY A 10 15.84 3.00 12.71
CA GLY A 10 16.96 3.79 13.23
C GLY A 10 16.52 4.87 14.24
N LYS A 11 15.40 5.56 13.98
CA LYS A 11 14.85 6.58 14.91
C LYS A 11 14.38 5.95 16.22
N ILE A 12 13.73 4.79 16.15
CA ILE A 12 13.31 4.04 17.35
C ILE A 12 14.52 3.53 18.13
N ALA A 13 15.51 2.97 17.47
CA ALA A 13 16.75 2.51 18.13
C ALA A 13 17.51 3.66 18.80
N ALA A 14 17.57 4.83 18.15
CA ALA A 14 18.23 6.02 18.70
C ALA A 14 17.58 6.49 20.02
N SER A 15 16.27 6.27 20.23
CA SER A 15 15.64 6.60 21.52
C SER A 15 16.13 5.74 22.69
N ALA A 16 16.77 4.59 22.38
CA ALA A 16 17.45 3.73 23.34
C ALA A 16 18.98 3.92 23.33
N GLY A 17 19.49 4.95 22.65
CA GLY A 17 20.93 5.23 22.51
C GLY A 17 21.67 4.28 21.56
N ILE A 18 20.93 3.57 20.70
CA ILE A 18 21.48 2.59 19.76
C ILE A 18 21.52 3.16 18.36
N GLU A 19 22.67 3.05 17.69
CA GLU A 19 22.82 3.43 16.28
C GLU A 19 22.65 2.23 15.36
N ILE A 20 21.77 2.37 14.35
CA ILE A 20 21.54 1.39 13.30
C ILE A 20 21.83 2.03 11.94
N ALA A 21 22.64 1.39 11.13
CA ALA A 21 23.04 1.87 9.80
C ALA A 21 21.90 1.75 8.77
N MET A 22 20.84 2.55 8.92
CA MET A 22 19.74 2.61 7.97
C MET A 22 20.14 3.38 6.70
N ARG A 23 19.67 2.90 5.57
CA ARG A 23 19.84 3.50 4.23
C ARG A 23 18.47 3.63 3.56
N PRO A 24 17.65 4.61 3.96
CA PRO A 24 16.29 4.75 3.43
C PRO A 24 16.31 4.99 1.92
N GLY A 25 15.71 4.08 1.14
CA GLY A 25 15.64 4.15 -0.32
C GLY A 25 14.23 4.50 -0.78
N LYS A 26 14.03 5.73 -1.28
CA LYS A 26 12.75 6.17 -1.84
C LYS A 26 12.51 5.50 -3.20
N GLY A 27 11.28 5.05 -3.42
CA GLY A 27 10.82 4.54 -4.71
C GLY A 27 9.51 5.20 -5.12
N THR A 28 9.55 5.94 -6.23
CA THR A 28 8.38 6.63 -6.80
C THR A 28 7.69 5.74 -7.82
N MET A 29 6.36 5.72 -7.78
CA MET A 29 5.47 5.01 -8.68
C MET A 29 4.45 5.96 -9.28
N ILE A 30 3.98 5.67 -10.49
CA ILE A 30 2.87 6.38 -11.12
C ILE A 30 1.72 5.43 -11.45
N ALA A 31 0.50 5.93 -11.37
CA ALA A 31 -0.69 5.25 -11.89
C ALA A 31 -1.21 5.95 -13.15
N VAL A 32 -1.59 5.17 -14.15
CA VAL A 32 -2.22 5.63 -15.38
C VAL A 32 -3.67 5.21 -15.47
N SER A 33 -4.46 5.96 -16.24
CA SER A 33 -5.94 5.88 -16.27
C SER A 33 -6.51 4.59 -16.85
N GLN A 34 -5.69 3.76 -17.48
CA GLN A 34 -6.13 2.55 -18.15
C GLN A 34 -5.35 1.35 -17.63
N ARG A 35 -6.00 0.21 -17.58
CA ARG A 35 -5.37 -1.02 -17.10
C ARG A 35 -4.29 -1.56 -18.06
N GLU A 36 -4.35 -1.27 -19.34
CA GLU A 36 -3.46 -1.63 -20.47
C GLU A 36 -2.94 -3.08 -20.50
N VAL A 37 -2.64 -3.66 -19.35
CA VAL A 37 -2.09 -5.02 -19.25
C VAL A 37 -2.94 -5.90 -18.33
N ASN A 38 -2.97 -7.21 -18.58
CA ASN A 38 -3.78 -8.16 -17.81
C ASN A 38 -2.95 -9.01 -16.83
N THR A 39 -1.64 -8.91 -16.93
CA THR A 39 -0.69 -9.57 -16.04
C THR A 39 0.43 -8.61 -15.67
N VAL A 40 1.18 -8.95 -14.63
CA VAL A 40 2.39 -8.21 -14.27
C VAL A 40 3.44 -8.41 -15.35
N ILE A 41 3.99 -7.31 -15.86
CA ILE A 41 5.10 -7.33 -16.82
C ILE A 41 6.37 -6.88 -16.08
N ASN A 42 7.40 -7.72 -16.13
CA ASN A 42 8.71 -7.41 -15.59
C ASN A 42 9.74 -7.58 -16.71
N ARG A 43 10.67 -6.64 -16.85
CA ARG A 43 11.69 -6.67 -17.90
C ARG A 43 12.74 -7.76 -17.70
N CYS A 44 12.80 -8.41 -16.55
CA CYS A 44 13.72 -9.51 -16.23
C CYS A 44 15.20 -9.21 -16.56
N LYS A 45 15.62 -7.96 -16.31
CA LYS A 45 17.00 -7.50 -16.40
C LYS A 45 17.56 -7.19 -15.01
N MET A 46 18.83 -6.80 -14.91
CA MET A 46 19.38 -6.27 -13.65
C MET A 46 18.49 -5.16 -13.10
N PRO A 47 18.23 -5.12 -11.80
CA PRO A 47 17.34 -4.14 -11.18
C PRO A 47 17.66 -2.70 -11.59
N ALA A 48 16.68 -2.02 -12.16
CA ALA A 48 16.80 -0.65 -12.65
C ALA A 48 15.50 0.12 -12.39
N ASP A 49 15.45 1.41 -12.78
CA ASP A 49 14.23 2.19 -12.70
C ASP A 49 13.14 1.64 -13.61
N GLY A 50 11.91 1.67 -13.14
CA GLY A 50 10.74 1.32 -13.93
C GLY A 50 10.78 -0.10 -14.50
N ASP A 51 11.11 -1.09 -13.69
CA ASP A 51 11.23 -2.47 -14.16
C ASP A 51 9.90 -3.21 -14.24
N ILE A 52 8.85 -2.68 -13.64
CA ILE A 52 7.59 -3.41 -13.44
C ILE A 52 6.37 -2.58 -13.82
N LEU A 53 5.47 -3.18 -14.59
CA LEU A 53 4.14 -2.66 -14.88
C LEU A 53 3.10 -3.62 -14.32
N VAL A 54 2.26 -3.12 -13.42
CA VAL A 54 1.30 -3.93 -12.65
C VAL A 54 -0.13 -3.49 -12.94
N PRO A 55 -1.01 -4.39 -13.40
CA PRO A 55 -2.44 -4.10 -13.48
C PRO A 55 -3.03 -4.05 -12.07
N ALA A 56 -3.72 -2.96 -11.75
CA ALA A 56 -4.38 -2.74 -10.46
C ALA A 56 -5.86 -2.39 -10.67
N HIS A 57 -6.72 -3.40 -10.74
CA HIS A 57 -8.14 -3.27 -11.04
C HIS A 57 -8.40 -2.53 -12.35
N THR A 58 -8.82 -1.27 -12.31
CA THR A 58 -9.17 -0.47 -13.48
C THR A 58 -8.02 0.38 -14.03
N VAL A 59 -6.88 0.37 -13.36
CA VAL A 59 -5.71 1.19 -13.68
C VAL A 59 -4.47 0.31 -13.85
N ALA A 60 -3.37 0.89 -14.30
CA ALA A 60 -2.05 0.26 -14.26
C ALA A 60 -1.06 1.14 -13.47
N VAL A 61 -0.11 0.48 -12.83
CA VAL A 61 0.91 1.11 -11.98
C VAL A 61 2.29 0.79 -12.53
N MET A 62 3.09 1.82 -12.80
CA MET A 62 4.47 1.71 -13.22
C MET A 62 5.41 2.07 -12.08
N GLY A 63 6.45 1.31 -11.86
CA GLY A 63 7.41 1.61 -10.79
C GLY A 63 8.67 0.72 -10.83
N THR A 64 9.65 1.11 -10.09
CA THR A 64 9.84 2.28 -9.25
C THR A 64 11.17 2.95 -9.54
N THR A 65 11.36 4.21 -9.11
CA THR A 65 12.70 4.79 -8.96
C THR A 65 13.41 4.19 -7.75
N ASP A 66 14.68 4.52 -7.56
CA ASP A 66 15.45 4.14 -6.37
C ASP A 66 16.43 5.25 -5.98
N GLU A 67 15.96 6.13 -5.09
CA GLU A 67 16.70 7.30 -4.64
C GLU A 67 16.94 7.23 -3.12
N GLN A 68 18.17 7.46 -2.69
CA GLN A 68 18.48 7.53 -1.27
C GLN A 68 17.97 8.86 -0.69
N VAL A 69 17.23 8.78 0.43
CA VAL A 69 16.74 9.95 1.16
C VAL A 69 17.33 9.97 2.58
N PRO A 70 17.64 11.17 3.11
CA PRO A 70 18.21 11.28 4.45
C PRO A 70 17.17 11.04 5.55
N ASP A 71 15.91 11.32 5.27
CA ASP A 71 14.80 11.22 6.24
C ASP A 71 13.60 10.55 5.60
N PRO A 72 13.06 9.46 6.20
CA PRO A 72 11.87 8.80 5.69
C PRO A 72 10.57 9.60 5.87
N ASP A 73 10.56 10.66 6.68
CA ASP A 73 9.39 11.52 6.90
C ASP A 73 9.32 12.68 5.89
N HIS A 74 10.47 13.12 5.38
CA HIS A 74 10.55 14.34 4.57
C HIS A 74 11.23 14.06 3.23
N PHE A 75 10.43 13.86 2.21
CA PHE A 75 10.88 13.73 0.83
C PHE A 75 9.83 14.25 -0.15
N ALA A 76 10.28 14.79 -1.27
CA ALA A 76 9.42 15.19 -2.38
C ALA A 76 9.42 14.11 -3.49
N ILE A 77 8.39 14.14 -4.32
CA ILE A 77 8.38 13.45 -5.61
C ILE A 77 8.80 14.48 -6.66
N GLU A 78 9.96 14.27 -7.24
CA GLU A 78 10.53 15.18 -8.21
C GLU A 78 9.96 14.93 -9.62
N SER A 79 9.83 15.98 -10.42
CA SER A 79 9.29 15.87 -11.79
C SER A 79 10.07 14.90 -12.67
N TRP A 80 11.40 14.83 -12.49
CA TRP A 80 12.24 13.90 -13.24
C TRP A 80 11.96 12.43 -12.92
N GLU A 81 11.50 12.11 -11.71
CA GLU A 81 11.12 10.74 -11.33
C GLU A 81 9.88 10.30 -12.10
N VAL A 82 8.89 11.20 -12.20
CA VAL A 82 7.68 10.95 -13.00
C VAL A 82 8.02 10.79 -14.47
N GLN A 83 8.86 11.68 -15.01
CA GLN A 83 9.35 11.60 -16.38
C GLN A 83 10.08 10.28 -16.63
N ARG A 84 10.94 9.86 -15.72
CA ARG A 84 11.65 8.57 -15.77
C ARG A 84 10.66 7.39 -15.82
N MET A 85 9.59 7.41 -15.04
CA MET A 85 8.58 6.34 -15.07
C MET A 85 7.84 6.28 -16.40
N LEU A 86 7.57 7.40 -17.03
CA LEU A 86 6.99 7.44 -18.39
C LEU A 86 7.95 6.88 -19.45
N GLU A 87 9.21 7.31 -19.42
CA GLU A 87 10.25 6.83 -20.36
C GLU A 87 10.49 5.31 -20.23
N GLU A 88 10.54 4.81 -19.01
CA GLU A 88 10.72 3.38 -18.77
C GLU A 88 9.44 2.59 -19.10
N GLY A 89 8.26 3.17 -18.85
CA GLY A 89 6.99 2.60 -19.26
C GLY A 89 6.85 2.46 -20.77
N GLU A 90 7.28 3.45 -21.53
CA GLU A 90 7.29 3.43 -23.00
C GLU A 90 8.13 2.27 -23.57
N LYS A 91 9.22 1.89 -22.87
CA LYS A 91 10.06 0.74 -23.26
C LYS A 91 9.38 -0.62 -22.99
N ILE A 92 8.43 -0.66 -22.06
CA ILE A 92 7.66 -1.88 -21.75
C ILE A 92 6.43 -1.98 -22.66
N LEU A 93 5.73 -0.87 -22.81
CA LEU A 93 4.47 -0.78 -23.54
C LEU A 93 4.49 0.47 -24.44
N PRO A 94 4.65 0.31 -25.74
CA PRO A 94 4.61 1.44 -26.68
C PRO A 94 3.28 2.22 -26.56
N GLY A 95 3.37 3.53 -26.47
CA GLY A 95 2.24 4.44 -26.23
C GLY A 95 1.94 4.70 -24.74
N PHE A 96 2.71 4.11 -23.80
CA PHE A 96 2.51 4.33 -22.37
C PHE A 96 2.65 5.80 -21.96
N SER A 97 3.57 6.53 -22.59
CA SER A 97 3.82 7.95 -22.30
C SER A 97 2.68 8.88 -22.71
N GLU A 98 1.77 8.43 -23.57
CA GLU A 98 0.58 9.18 -23.99
C GLU A 98 -0.63 8.94 -23.06
N LEU A 99 -0.55 7.97 -22.15
CA LEU A 99 -1.62 7.67 -21.22
C LEU A 99 -1.77 8.80 -20.20
N ARG A 100 -3.02 9.08 -19.83
CA ARG A 100 -3.30 10.03 -18.76
C ARG A 100 -2.76 9.52 -17.43
N MET A 101 -1.87 10.26 -16.82
CA MET A 101 -1.42 10.01 -15.45
C MET A 101 -2.52 10.38 -14.45
N LEU A 102 -2.70 9.57 -13.43
CA LEU A 102 -3.69 9.80 -12.38
C LEU A 102 -3.05 10.39 -11.13
N ARG A 103 -1.93 9.82 -10.74
CA ARG A 103 -1.19 10.21 -9.54
C ARG A 103 0.21 9.59 -9.52
N ALA A 104 1.08 10.21 -8.75
CA ALA A 104 2.33 9.63 -8.27
C ALA A 104 2.30 9.47 -6.75
N TRP A 105 3.06 8.52 -6.24
CA TRP A 105 3.34 8.36 -4.82
C TRP A 105 4.69 7.70 -4.64
N ALA A 106 5.27 7.85 -3.47
CA ALA A 106 6.52 7.20 -3.13
C ALA A 106 6.44 6.49 -1.78
N GLY A 107 7.24 5.45 -1.64
CA GLY A 107 7.47 4.77 -0.38
C GLY A 107 8.96 4.67 -0.09
N VAL A 108 9.32 4.55 1.18
CA VAL A 108 10.71 4.45 1.61
C VAL A 108 11.03 3.03 2.06
N ARG A 109 11.98 2.40 1.37
CA ARG A 109 12.47 1.05 1.69
C ARG A 109 13.35 1.10 2.92
N PRO A 110 13.16 0.19 3.89
CA PRO A 110 13.96 0.11 5.11
C PRO A 110 15.29 -0.62 4.88
N LEU A 111 16.13 -0.12 3.99
CA LEU A 111 17.40 -0.77 3.70
C LEU A 111 18.38 -0.60 4.86
N TYR A 112 19.09 -1.67 5.18
CA TYR A 112 20.11 -1.71 6.22
C TYR A 112 21.44 -2.14 5.64
N GLN A 113 22.50 -1.42 5.98
CA GLN A 113 23.85 -1.77 5.56
C GLN A 113 24.92 -1.12 6.45
N GLU A 114 25.75 -1.94 7.07
CA GLU A 114 26.88 -1.47 7.88
C GLU A 114 28.06 -0.99 7.03
N THR A 115 28.29 -1.62 5.88
CA THR A 115 29.38 -1.24 4.96
C THR A 115 28.88 -0.22 3.94
N LYS A 116 29.63 0.86 3.74
CA LYS A 116 29.27 1.89 2.74
C LYS A 116 29.45 1.33 1.33
N THR A 117 28.38 1.24 0.56
CA THR A 117 28.35 1.13 -0.91
C THR A 117 27.65 2.34 -1.49
N ASP A 118 28.08 2.79 -2.67
CA ASP A 118 27.61 4.04 -3.27
C ASP A 118 26.20 3.93 -3.89
N GLN A 119 25.69 2.71 -4.06
CA GLN A 119 24.39 2.50 -4.71
C GLN A 119 23.43 1.72 -3.80
N SER A 120 22.24 2.26 -3.57
CA SER A 120 21.18 1.62 -2.75
C SER A 120 20.70 0.29 -3.35
N ARG A 121 20.84 0.09 -4.67
CA ARG A 121 20.46 -1.15 -5.37
C ARG A 121 21.36 -2.34 -5.05
N ASP A 122 22.61 -2.08 -4.65
CA ASP A 122 23.59 -3.12 -4.26
C ASP A 122 23.37 -3.61 -2.84
N ILE A 123 22.53 -2.91 -2.07
CA ILE A 123 22.20 -3.32 -0.70
C ILE A 123 21.31 -4.56 -0.75
N THR A 124 21.70 -5.60 -0.01
CA THR A 124 20.89 -6.81 0.10
C THR A 124 19.49 -6.50 0.60
N ARG A 125 18.49 -7.10 -0.04
CA ARG A 125 17.09 -7.03 0.39
C ARG A 125 16.69 -8.22 1.27
N SER A 126 17.65 -8.94 1.80
CA SER A 126 17.42 -9.90 2.87
C SER A 126 17.07 -9.15 4.16
N PHE A 127 16.19 -9.71 4.97
CA PHE A 127 15.92 -9.10 6.27
C PHE A 127 17.10 -9.33 7.22
N VAL A 128 17.25 -8.44 8.18
CA VAL A 128 18.25 -8.49 9.23
C VAL A 128 17.53 -8.45 10.57
N LEU A 129 17.95 -9.33 11.48
CA LEU A 129 17.50 -9.36 12.87
C LEU A 129 18.72 -9.04 13.75
N LEU A 130 18.63 -7.93 14.48
CA LEU A 130 19.66 -7.44 15.37
C LEU A 130 19.26 -7.73 16.82
N ASP A 131 20.09 -8.48 17.51
CA ASP A 131 20.02 -8.66 18.96
C ASP A 131 20.90 -7.60 19.63
N HIS A 132 20.26 -6.62 20.25
CA HIS A 132 20.96 -5.49 20.87
C HIS A 132 21.63 -5.83 22.20
N GLU A 133 21.28 -6.95 22.83
CA GLU A 133 22.04 -7.43 23.98
C GLU A 133 23.45 -7.84 23.58
N GLN A 134 23.56 -8.60 22.48
CA GLN A 134 24.87 -9.08 22.00
C GLN A 134 25.65 -7.98 21.28
N ARG A 135 24.97 -7.15 20.48
CA ARG A 135 25.58 -6.15 19.63
C ARG A 135 25.93 -4.86 20.38
N ASP A 136 25.01 -4.36 21.21
CA ASP A 136 25.05 -3.01 21.79
C ASP A 136 25.05 -3.02 23.33
N ARG A 137 25.04 -4.19 23.96
CA ARG A 137 24.91 -4.38 25.41
C ARG A 137 23.62 -3.78 26.00
N THR A 138 22.55 -3.80 25.21
CA THR A 138 21.23 -3.30 25.59
C THR A 138 20.25 -4.49 25.65
N PRO A 139 20.08 -5.13 26.82
CA PRO A 139 19.25 -6.32 26.96
C PRO A 139 17.77 -5.99 26.73
N GLY A 140 17.04 -6.98 26.22
CA GLY A 140 15.59 -6.89 26.05
C GLY A 140 15.13 -6.07 24.85
N MET A 141 16.01 -5.72 23.91
CA MET A 141 15.68 -5.05 22.66
C MET A 141 16.16 -5.83 21.45
N LEU A 142 15.27 -6.02 20.49
CA LEU A 142 15.53 -6.61 19.17
C LEU A 142 15.11 -5.64 18.09
N THR A 143 15.82 -5.60 16.96
CA THR A 143 15.36 -4.87 15.77
C THR A 143 15.31 -5.80 14.57
N ILE A 144 14.16 -5.82 13.87
CA ILE A 144 14.03 -6.49 12.58
C ILE A 144 13.75 -5.45 11.50
N THR A 145 14.54 -5.45 10.44
CA THR A 145 14.48 -4.46 9.37
C THR A 145 14.90 -5.04 8.02
N SER A 146 14.86 -4.24 6.96
CA SER A 146 15.07 -4.69 5.58
C SER A 146 14.00 -5.71 5.14
N GLY A 147 14.37 -6.66 4.28
CA GLY A 147 13.47 -7.70 3.81
C GLY A 147 12.56 -7.23 2.67
N LYS A 148 11.59 -8.07 2.38
CA LYS A 148 10.57 -7.86 1.33
C LYS A 148 9.19 -8.13 1.91
N TRP A 149 8.16 -7.52 1.32
CA TRP A 149 6.76 -7.82 1.67
C TRP A 149 6.47 -9.33 1.66
N THR A 150 6.98 -10.05 0.68
CA THR A 150 6.77 -11.50 0.54
C THR A 150 7.47 -12.34 1.61
N THR A 151 8.36 -11.77 2.41
CA THR A 151 9.09 -12.47 3.49
C THR A 151 8.58 -12.15 4.89
N TYR A 152 7.51 -11.35 5.01
CA TYR A 152 6.99 -10.84 6.29
C TYR A 152 6.74 -11.93 7.33
N ARG A 153 6.16 -13.08 6.93
CA ARG A 153 5.90 -14.19 7.85
C ARG A 153 7.20 -14.80 8.42
N LYS A 154 8.21 -15.00 7.57
CA LYS A 154 9.52 -15.50 8.02
C LYS A 154 10.23 -14.49 8.92
N MET A 155 10.08 -13.20 8.63
CA MET A 155 10.61 -12.12 9.47
C MET A 155 9.95 -12.15 10.85
N ALA A 156 8.63 -12.23 10.90
CA ALA A 156 7.88 -12.32 12.15
C ALA A 156 8.27 -13.58 12.94
N GLN A 157 8.41 -14.72 12.27
CA GLN A 157 8.86 -15.96 12.90
C GLN A 157 10.24 -15.79 13.54
N ALA A 158 11.23 -15.29 12.79
CA ALA A 158 12.60 -15.14 13.30
C ALA A 158 12.65 -14.21 14.52
N ALA A 159 11.91 -13.10 14.49
CA ALA A 159 11.83 -12.17 15.61
C ALA A 159 11.14 -12.78 16.84
N ALA A 160 10.06 -13.55 16.63
CA ALA A 160 9.32 -14.23 17.70
C ALA A 160 10.16 -15.36 18.32
N ASP A 161 10.85 -16.16 17.50
CA ASP A 161 11.69 -17.25 17.98
C ASP A 161 12.84 -16.72 18.87
N LEU A 162 13.52 -15.64 18.44
CA LEU A 162 14.55 -14.99 19.23
C LEU A 162 14.00 -14.37 20.53
N ALA A 163 12.81 -13.76 20.47
CA ALA A 163 12.16 -13.23 21.67
C ALA A 163 11.78 -14.34 22.66
N CYS A 164 11.29 -15.48 22.17
CA CYS A 164 11.01 -16.66 23.00
C CYS A 164 12.29 -17.19 23.67
N GLN A 165 13.40 -17.27 22.95
CA GLN A 165 14.70 -17.65 23.53
C GLN A 165 15.14 -16.68 24.63
N THR A 166 15.04 -15.37 24.40
CA THR A 166 15.38 -14.34 25.40
C THR A 166 14.51 -14.42 26.66
N LEU A 167 13.26 -14.89 26.53
CA LEU A 167 12.28 -15.03 27.63
C LEU A 167 12.27 -16.43 28.24
N ASP A 168 13.21 -17.30 27.84
CA ASP A 168 13.26 -18.72 28.27
C ASP A 168 11.90 -19.44 28.06
N THR A 169 11.25 -19.14 26.94
CA THR A 169 9.94 -19.69 26.60
C THR A 169 10.05 -20.59 25.38
N GLN A 170 9.70 -21.87 25.52
CA GLN A 170 9.69 -22.81 24.39
C GLN A 170 8.30 -22.81 23.74
N ARG A 171 8.20 -22.18 22.56
CA ARG A 171 7.02 -22.18 21.69
C ARG A 171 7.44 -22.31 20.24
N GLU A 172 6.86 -23.31 19.57
CA GLU A 172 7.05 -23.45 18.13
C GLU A 172 6.15 -22.51 17.32
N CYS A 173 6.69 -21.91 16.28
CA CYS A 173 5.91 -21.11 15.35
C CYS A 173 4.93 -22.00 14.55
N ARG A 174 3.64 -21.66 14.59
CA ARG A 174 2.57 -22.39 13.88
C ARG A 174 1.95 -21.60 12.74
N THR A 175 2.41 -20.38 12.47
CA THR A 175 1.82 -19.49 11.46
C THR A 175 1.84 -20.06 10.04
N HIS A 176 2.67 -21.05 9.75
CA HIS A 176 2.69 -21.78 8.48
C HIS A 176 1.59 -22.85 8.37
N LEU A 177 0.99 -23.23 9.50
CA LEU A 177 -0.10 -24.22 9.60
C LEU A 177 -1.47 -23.55 9.77
N GLU A 178 -1.47 -22.30 10.18
CA GLU A 178 -2.70 -21.58 10.48
C GLU A 178 -3.10 -20.71 9.28
N GLU A 179 -4.33 -20.91 8.83
CA GLU A 179 -4.88 -20.06 7.79
C GLU A 179 -5.30 -18.70 8.39
N LEU A 180 -5.14 -17.63 7.62
CA LEU A 180 -5.68 -16.34 8.01
C LEU A 180 -7.21 -16.44 8.13
N PRO A 181 -7.84 -15.81 9.15
CA PRO A 181 -9.28 -15.78 9.23
C PRO A 181 -9.87 -15.12 7.98
N ALA A 182 -10.95 -15.70 7.46
CA ALA A 182 -11.69 -15.06 6.38
C ALA A 182 -12.42 -13.82 6.93
N GLU A 183 -12.35 -12.71 6.21
CA GLU A 183 -12.92 -11.43 6.63
C GLU A 183 -14.43 -11.48 6.90
N ASP A 184 -15.14 -12.43 6.32
CA ASP A 184 -16.61 -12.54 6.35
C ASP A 184 -17.14 -13.72 7.17
N GLY A 185 -16.30 -14.40 7.94
CA GLY A 185 -16.68 -15.59 8.72
C GLY A 185 -17.14 -16.78 7.87
N ARG A 186 -17.02 -16.71 6.56
CA ARG A 186 -17.35 -17.82 5.67
C ARG A 186 -16.27 -18.89 5.73
N SER A 187 -16.73 -20.12 5.76
CA SER A 187 -15.87 -21.30 5.74
C SER A 187 -14.84 -21.21 4.61
N LYS A 188 -13.60 -21.49 4.94
CA LYS A 188 -12.40 -21.56 4.10
C LYS A 188 -12.52 -22.44 2.85
N THR A 189 -13.61 -23.17 2.69
CA THR A 189 -13.92 -24.01 1.53
C THR A 189 -14.65 -23.27 0.42
N GLY A 190 -15.03 -22.00 0.65
CA GLY A 190 -15.47 -21.10 -0.42
C GLY A 190 -14.28 -20.64 -1.25
N THR A 191 -13.53 -21.57 -1.79
CA THR A 191 -12.52 -21.28 -2.80
C THR A 191 -13.22 -20.56 -3.94
N PHE A 192 -12.94 -19.27 -4.08
CA PHE A 192 -13.08 -18.60 -5.35
C PHE A 192 -12.11 -19.29 -6.32
N HIS A 193 -12.53 -20.43 -6.84
CA HIS A 193 -11.86 -21.12 -7.95
C HIS A 193 -12.13 -20.41 -9.28
N SER A 194 -12.66 -19.20 -9.24
CA SER A 194 -12.63 -18.34 -10.41
C SER A 194 -11.20 -17.90 -10.64
N PRO A 195 -10.66 -18.15 -11.83
CA PRO A 195 -9.35 -17.63 -12.18
C PRO A 195 -9.36 -16.12 -11.93
N PRO A 196 -8.24 -15.53 -11.47
CA PRO A 196 -8.18 -14.10 -11.25
C PRO A 196 -8.63 -13.38 -12.52
N PRO A 197 -9.36 -12.25 -12.39
CA PRO A 197 -9.88 -11.54 -13.55
C PRO A 197 -8.71 -11.16 -14.48
N THR A 198 -8.73 -11.68 -15.67
CA THR A 198 -7.65 -11.52 -16.66
C THR A 198 -7.75 -10.21 -17.43
N THR A 199 -8.93 -9.58 -17.42
CA THR A 199 -9.17 -8.32 -18.11
C THR A 199 -9.96 -7.35 -17.24
N ARG A 200 -9.90 -6.04 -17.54
CA ARG A 200 -10.76 -5.02 -16.90
C ARG A 200 -12.24 -5.37 -17.05
N HIS A 201 -12.65 -5.76 -18.23
CA HIS A 201 -14.06 -6.11 -18.51
C HIS A 201 -14.52 -7.32 -17.70
N HIS A 202 -13.71 -8.33 -17.60
CA HIS A 202 -14.01 -9.51 -16.79
C HIS A 202 -14.18 -9.16 -15.31
N PHE A 203 -13.26 -8.39 -14.76
CA PHE A 203 -13.30 -7.94 -13.37
C PHE A 203 -14.54 -7.09 -13.08
N LEU A 204 -14.82 -6.08 -13.90
CA LEU A 204 -16.01 -5.22 -13.73
C LEU A 204 -17.29 -6.00 -13.97
N GLY A 205 -17.31 -6.92 -14.92
CA GLY A 205 -18.47 -7.76 -15.20
C GLY A 205 -18.83 -8.69 -14.04
N GLN A 206 -17.85 -9.27 -13.35
CA GLN A 206 -18.10 -10.07 -12.15
C GLN A 206 -18.70 -9.24 -11.02
N ARG A 207 -18.16 -8.03 -10.77
CA ARG A 207 -18.72 -7.12 -9.77
C ARG A 207 -20.12 -6.65 -10.14
N LEU A 208 -20.35 -6.31 -11.40
CA LEU A 208 -21.67 -5.91 -11.89
C LEU A 208 -22.70 -7.04 -11.72
N ALA A 209 -22.37 -8.25 -12.13
CA ALA A 209 -23.23 -9.41 -11.94
C ALA A 209 -23.58 -9.67 -10.46
N HIS A 210 -22.61 -9.46 -9.57
CA HIS A 210 -22.86 -9.55 -8.12
C HIS A 210 -23.84 -8.47 -7.64
N ILE A 211 -23.69 -7.23 -8.09
CA ILE A 211 -24.59 -6.11 -7.76
C ILE A 211 -26.00 -6.38 -8.31
N GLU A 212 -26.13 -6.84 -9.53
CA GLU A 212 -27.40 -7.16 -10.17
C GLU A 212 -28.15 -8.32 -9.49
N SER A 213 -27.42 -9.28 -8.96
CA SER A 213 -28.01 -10.42 -8.25
C SER A 213 -28.45 -10.11 -6.81
N HIS A 214 -28.08 -8.96 -6.26
CA HIS A 214 -28.35 -8.57 -4.88
C HIS A 214 -29.04 -7.22 -4.83
N HIS A 215 -30.38 -7.19 -4.78
CA HIS A 215 -31.19 -5.96 -4.81
C HIS A 215 -30.77 -4.91 -3.76
N ALA A 216 -30.27 -5.34 -2.59
CA ALA A 216 -29.77 -4.43 -1.55
C ALA A 216 -28.51 -3.64 -1.97
N GLN A 217 -27.82 -4.07 -3.01
CA GLN A 217 -26.58 -3.45 -3.48
C GLN A 217 -26.77 -2.51 -4.68
N GLY A 218 -28.02 -2.22 -5.07
CA GLY A 218 -28.32 -1.50 -6.31
C GLY A 218 -27.85 -0.04 -6.38
N GLN A 219 -27.44 0.59 -5.27
CA GLN A 219 -27.03 1.99 -5.27
C GLN A 219 -25.51 2.12 -5.43
N LEU A 220 -25.05 2.42 -6.64
CA LEU A 220 -23.66 2.70 -6.92
C LEU A 220 -23.23 4.07 -6.35
N ILE A 221 -22.13 4.08 -5.62
CA ILE A 221 -21.48 5.28 -5.09
C ILE A 221 -20.21 5.59 -5.88
N CYS A 222 -19.43 4.56 -6.24
CA CYS A 222 -18.24 4.68 -7.07
C CYS A 222 -18.41 3.88 -8.35
N GLU A 223 -18.65 4.55 -9.45
CA GLU A 223 -18.87 3.93 -10.77
C GLU A 223 -17.58 3.35 -11.37
N CYS A 224 -16.42 3.93 -11.04
CA CYS A 224 -15.12 3.47 -11.56
C CYS A 224 -14.73 2.08 -11.02
N GLU A 225 -15.00 1.84 -9.74
CA GLU A 225 -14.64 0.61 -9.03
C GLU A 225 -15.87 -0.24 -8.67
N LEU A 226 -17.08 0.20 -9.05
CA LEU A 226 -18.36 -0.44 -8.76
C LEU A 226 -18.57 -0.68 -7.26
N ALA A 227 -18.17 0.29 -6.42
CA ALA A 227 -18.46 0.23 -5.00
C ALA A 227 -19.87 0.76 -4.71
N THR A 228 -20.66 -0.02 -3.97
CA THR A 228 -22.05 0.29 -3.64
C THR A 228 -22.16 0.98 -2.28
N ARG A 229 -23.36 1.51 -1.99
CA ARG A 229 -23.71 2.00 -0.67
C ARG A 229 -23.59 0.89 0.37
N ALA A 230 -24.05 -0.31 0.06
CA ALA A 230 -24.01 -1.46 0.97
C ALA A 230 -22.57 -1.85 1.32
N ASP A 231 -21.62 -1.81 0.37
CA ASP A 231 -20.21 -2.07 0.66
C ASP A 231 -19.64 -1.05 1.65
N ILE A 232 -19.97 0.24 1.47
CA ILE A 232 -19.53 1.33 2.34
C ILE A 232 -20.13 1.17 3.75
N GLU A 233 -21.44 0.92 3.83
CA GLU A 233 -22.14 0.71 5.10
C GLU A 233 -21.59 -0.51 5.85
N GLN A 234 -21.29 -1.60 5.13
CA GLN A 234 -20.67 -2.78 5.72
C GLN A 234 -19.29 -2.47 6.32
N ALA A 235 -18.43 -1.75 5.59
CA ALA A 235 -17.11 -1.34 6.08
C ALA A 235 -17.20 -0.48 7.36
N ILE A 236 -18.21 0.40 7.44
CA ILE A 236 -18.46 1.22 8.64
C ILE A 236 -19.00 0.37 9.81
N LEU A 237 -19.94 -0.54 9.55
CA LEU A 237 -20.62 -1.33 10.56
C LEU A 237 -19.72 -2.40 11.19
N THR A 238 -18.76 -2.94 10.47
CA THR A 238 -17.73 -3.82 11.02
C THR A 238 -16.84 -3.10 12.04
N GLY A 239 -16.90 -1.76 12.08
CA GLY A 239 -16.17 -0.91 13.02
C GLY A 239 -14.72 -0.64 12.64
N GLU A 240 -14.28 -1.13 11.50
CA GLU A 240 -12.91 -0.94 10.99
C GLU A 240 -12.76 0.40 10.26
N ALA A 241 -13.73 0.77 9.43
CA ALA A 241 -13.70 2.02 8.70
C ALA A 241 -14.28 3.19 9.50
N LYS A 242 -13.42 4.12 9.93
CA LYS A 242 -13.76 5.35 10.66
C LYS A 242 -13.56 6.61 9.85
N THR A 243 -12.81 6.54 8.78
CA THR A 243 -12.47 7.64 7.88
C THR A 243 -12.79 7.28 6.43
N LEU A 244 -12.78 8.29 5.56
CA LEU A 244 -12.93 8.06 4.11
C LEU A 244 -11.75 7.28 3.53
N ASP A 245 -10.56 7.39 4.13
CA ASP A 245 -9.40 6.62 3.73
C ASP A 245 -9.48 5.14 4.13
N ASP A 246 -10.11 4.82 5.26
CA ASP A 246 -10.40 3.44 5.63
C ASP A 246 -11.39 2.83 4.61
N ILE A 247 -12.52 3.51 4.38
CA ILE A 247 -13.49 3.09 3.34
C ILE A 247 -12.81 2.88 1.98
N ARG A 248 -11.89 3.79 1.60
CA ARG A 248 -11.11 3.65 0.38
C ARG A 248 -10.28 2.37 0.34
N ARG A 249 -9.64 2.01 1.44
CA ARG A 249 -8.82 0.79 1.53
C ARG A 249 -9.67 -0.46 1.41
N ASP A 250 -10.82 -0.48 2.07
CA ASP A 250 -11.69 -1.65 2.11
C ASP A 250 -12.43 -1.88 0.80
N VAL A 251 -13.08 -0.84 0.26
CA VAL A 251 -13.96 -0.97 -0.92
C VAL A 251 -13.40 -0.34 -2.20
N ARG A 252 -12.16 0.15 -2.18
CA ARG A 252 -11.46 0.82 -3.28
C ARG A 252 -12.12 2.13 -3.75
N LEU A 253 -12.92 2.76 -2.92
CA LEU A 253 -13.52 4.06 -3.21
C LEU A 253 -12.47 5.08 -3.66
N GLY A 254 -12.69 5.74 -4.79
CA GLY A 254 -11.79 6.79 -5.29
C GLY A 254 -10.43 6.31 -5.81
N MET A 255 -10.25 4.99 -6.06
CA MET A 255 -9.00 4.45 -6.61
C MET A 255 -9.00 4.30 -8.14
N GLY A 256 -10.15 4.43 -8.78
CA GLY A 256 -10.28 4.34 -10.24
C GLY A 256 -9.89 5.63 -10.97
N PRO A 257 -10.14 5.70 -12.29
CA PRO A 257 -9.66 6.79 -13.15
C PRO A 257 -10.07 8.21 -12.74
N CYS A 258 -11.19 8.39 -12.02
CA CYS A 258 -11.62 9.72 -11.55
C CYS A 258 -10.98 10.18 -10.24
N GLN A 259 -10.21 9.31 -9.58
CA GLN A 259 -9.51 9.56 -8.32
C GLN A 259 -10.38 10.18 -7.21
N GLY A 260 -11.64 9.78 -7.13
CA GLY A 260 -12.59 10.24 -6.12
C GLY A 260 -13.43 11.47 -6.52
N GLY A 261 -13.23 12.02 -7.70
CA GLY A 261 -13.93 13.25 -8.14
C GLY A 261 -15.46 13.19 -8.02
N PHE A 262 -16.06 12.01 -8.17
CA PHE A 262 -17.52 11.85 -8.10
C PHE A 262 -18.02 11.18 -6.83
N CYS A 263 -17.27 10.26 -6.26
CA CYS A 263 -17.76 9.43 -5.16
C CYS A 263 -17.46 9.97 -3.76
N THR A 264 -16.44 10.84 -3.60
CA THR A 264 -15.95 11.28 -2.28
C THR A 264 -17.04 11.95 -1.45
N LEU A 265 -17.78 12.93 -2.01
CA LEU A 265 -18.83 13.64 -1.28
C LEU A 265 -20.02 12.74 -0.96
N ARG A 266 -20.37 11.80 -1.86
CA ARG A 266 -21.43 10.82 -1.62
C ARG A 266 -21.08 9.90 -0.45
N ALA A 267 -19.83 9.40 -0.43
CA ALA A 267 -19.34 8.56 0.66
C ALA A 267 -19.23 9.31 2.00
N ALA A 268 -18.80 10.57 1.96
CA ALA A 268 -18.81 11.45 3.14
C ALA A 268 -20.22 11.62 3.72
N GLY A 269 -21.22 11.77 2.87
CA GLY A 269 -22.63 11.82 3.30
C GLY A 269 -23.09 10.53 3.98
N ILE A 270 -22.70 9.35 3.48
CA ILE A 270 -23.03 8.06 4.10
C ILE A 270 -22.33 7.94 5.47
N LEU A 271 -21.04 8.24 5.55
CA LEU A 271 -20.30 8.23 6.80
C LEU A 271 -20.92 9.17 7.84
N HIS A 272 -21.34 10.38 7.41
CA HIS A 272 -22.03 11.34 8.26
C HIS A 272 -23.32 10.79 8.82
N GLN A 273 -24.17 10.16 7.99
CA GLN A 273 -25.40 9.53 8.43
C GLN A 273 -25.17 8.50 9.55
N HIS A 274 -24.16 7.67 9.42
CA HIS A 274 -23.80 6.67 10.42
C HIS A 274 -23.28 7.30 11.73
N LEU A 275 -22.43 8.35 11.63
CA LEU A 275 -21.95 9.06 12.81
C LEU A 275 -23.08 9.76 13.56
N VAL A 276 -24.03 10.38 12.88
CA VAL A 276 -25.22 11.01 13.48
C VAL A 276 -26.08 9.96 14.22
N SER A 277 -26.34 8.84 13.56
CA SER A 277 -27.14 7.75 14.15
C SER A 277 -26.51 7.14 15.39
N SER A 278 -25.19 7.18 15.52
CA SER A 278 -24.44 6.66 16.68
C SER A 278 -24.16 7.71 17.77
N ASN A 279 -24.76 8.90 17.71
CA ASN A 279 -24.50 10.03 18.61
C ASN A 279 -23.02 10.49 18.69
N GLN A 280 -22.20 10.13 17.71
CA GLN A 280 -20.78 10.48 17.63
C GLN A 280 -20.53 11.70 16.72
N HIS A 281 -21.53 12.51 16.52
CA HIS A 281 -21.55 13.50 15.47
C HIS A 281 -20.86 14.81 15.80
N SER A 282 -20.07 15.31 14.83
CA SER A 282 -20.04 16.72 14.51
C SER A 282 -19.85 16.86 12.99
N VAL A 283 -20.46 17.85 12.41
CA VAL A 283 -20.19 18.29 11.04
C VAL A 283 -18.70 18.56 10.84
N GLU A 284 -18.03 19.02 11.88
CA GLU A 284 -16.58 19.23 11.90
C GLU A 284 -15.79 17.95 11.63
N LYS A 285 -16.17 16.81 12.23
CA LYS A 285 -15.49 15.54 11.99
C LYS A 285 -15.56 15.10 10.52
N ILE A 286 -16.72 15.30 9.89
CA ILE A 286 -16.88 14.97 8.47
C ILE A 286 -16.08 15.93 7.59
N ASN A 287 -16.07 17.21 7.91
CA ASN A 287 -15.29 18.19 7.18
C ASN A 287 -13.79 17.90 7.29
N VAL A 288 -13.30 17.53 8.47
CA VAL A 288 -11.91 17.08 8.68
C VAL A 288 -11.63 15.82 7.86
N ALA A 289 -12.46 14.79 7.95
CA ALA A 289 -12.28 13.55 7.19
C ALA A 289 -12.29 13.78 5.67
N LEU A 290 -13.14 14.71 5.19
CA LEU A 290 -13.20 15.09 3.79
C LEU A 290 -11.95 15.87 3.36
N HIS A 291 -11.53 16.83 4.19
CA HIS A 291 -10.30 17.60 3.97
C HIS A 291 -9.08 16.68 3.87
N ASP A 292 -8.88 15.82 4.88
CA ASP A 292 -7.75 14.89 4.92
C ASP A 292 -7.72 13.95 3.70
N PHE A 293 -8.91 13.42 3.32
CA PHE A 293 -9.01 12.58 2.13
C PHE A 293 -8.64 13.34 0.85
N LEU A 294 -9.11 14.56 0.68
CA LEU A 294 -8.83 15.40 -0.50
C LEU A 294 -7.36 15.83 -0.52
N GLU A 295 -6.79 16.15 0.64
CA GLU A 295 -5.37 16.49 0.76
C GLU A 295 -4.48 15.32 0.33
N GLU A 296 -4.77 14.10 0.79
CA GLU A 296 -4.05 12.90 0.37
C GLU A 296 -4.22 12.60 -1.14
N ARG A 297 -5.38 12.91 -1.72
CA ARG A 297 -5.56 12.83 -3.17
C ARG A 297 -4.70 13.87 -3.89
N TRP A 298 -4.71 15.10 -3.39
CA TRP A 298 -3.97 16.22 -3.98
C TRP A 298 -2.47 15.99 -3.95
N LYS A 299 -1.90 15.52 -2.86
CA LYS A 299 -0.48 15.14 -2.75
C LYS A 299 -0.03 14.20 -3.87
N GLY A 300 -0.89 13.26 -4.25
CA GLY A 300 -0.58 12.32 -5.35
C GLY A 300 -0.80 12.89 -6.75
N VAL A 301 -1.70 13.86 -6.89
CA VAL A 301 -2.07 14.45 -8.20
C VAL A 301 -1.09 15.55 -8.62
N VAL A 302 -0.66 16.40 -7.70
CA VAL A 302 0.26 17.52 -7.99
C VAL A 302 1.50 17.11 -8.78
N PRO A 303 2.23 16.04 -8.43
CA PRO A 303 3.43 15.66 -9.16
C PRO A 303 3.22 15.26 -10.63
N VAL A 304 1.97 15.01 -11.03
CA VAL A 304 1.62 14.60 -12.40
C VAL A 304 0.87 15.68 -13.20
N LEU A 305 0.60 16.84 -12.59
CA LEU A 305 -0.07 17.97 -13.25
C LEU A 305 0.93 18.82 -14.03
N TRP A 306 1.41 18.34 -15.19
CA TRP A 306 2.28 19.06 -16.08
C TRP A 306 2.19 18.58 -17.54
N GLY A 307 2.70 19.38 -18.48
CA GLY A 307 2.72 19.05 -19.91
C GLY A 307 1.31 18.80 -20.45
N LYS A 308 1.14 17.75 -21.21
CA LYS A 308 -0.15 17.34 -21.81
C LYS A 308 -1.23 16.90 -20.79
N GLN A 309 -0.89 16.82 -19.50
CA GLN A 309 -1.80 16.44 -18.42
C GLN A 309 -2.58 17.62 -17.85
N LEU A 310 -2.15 18.85 -18.18
CA LEU A 310 -2.87 20.09 -17.91
C LEU A 310 -3.86 20.41 -19.00
#